data_2c1d3e8a3970c3bd1d62eb34a5e08004
#
_entry.id   2c1d3e8a3970c3bd1d62eb34a5e08004
#
_cell.length_a   1.000
_cell.length_b   1.000
_cell.length_c   1.000
_cell.angle_alpha   90.00
_cell.angle_beta   90.00
_cell.angle_gamma   90.00
#
_symmetry.space_group_name_H-M   'P 1'
#
loop_
_entity.id
_entity.type
_entity.pdbx_description
1 polymer ?
#
loop_
_entity_poly.entity_id
_entity_poly.type
_entity_poly.pdbx_seq_one_letter_code
_entity_poly.pdbx_strand_id
1 'polypeptide(L)'
;MKFTKLFIATLLCFSYTNGFSQAEITFESEVVDYGTIEKGDDGVREFKFTNTGSSPLYITQVRSSCGCTIPKKPTDSIMPGVEEVIEVKYDTNRVGPIRKTITVSSNAVTPVVALQIKGTVEEPEEEE
;
A
#
# COMPACT_ATOMS: atom_id res chain seq x y z
N MET A 1 49.36 -19.06 -51.36
CA MET A 1 48.13 -18.31 -51.03
C MET A 1 47.66 -18.71 -49.63
N LYS A 2 47.83 -17.84 -48.73
CA LYS A 2 47.36 -18.06 -47.37
C LYS A 2 46.03 -17.34 -47.19
N PHE A 3 44.96 -18.08 -47.07
CA PHE A 3 43.67 -17.51 -46.70
C PHE A 3 43.63 -17.36 -45.19
N THR A 4 43.73 -16.13 -44.74
CA THR A 4 43.52 -15.81 -43.33
C THR A 4 42.02 -15.85 -43.10
N LYS A 5 41.55 -16.93 -42.53
CA LYS A 5 40.15 -17.00 -42.05
C LYS A 5 40.05 -16.09 -40.83
N LEU A 6 39.50 -14.93 -41.05
CA LEU A 6 39.14 -14.02 -39.99
C LEU A 6 37.91 -14.63 -39.29
N PHE A 7 38.13 -15.31 -38.17
CA PHE A 7 37.07 -15.70 -37.27
C PHE A 7 36.60 -14.45 -36.53
N ILE A 8 35.56 -13.85 -37.06
CA ILE A 8 34.78 -12.87 -36.28
C ILE A 8 34.03 -13.66 -35.25
N ALA A 9 34.61 -13.78 -34.04
CA ALA A 9 33.89 -14.19 -32.89
C ALA A 9 32.88 -13.09 -32.57
N THR A 10 31.65 -13.26 -33.03
CA THR A 10 30.54 -12.44 -32.60
C THR A 10 30.30 -12.78 -31.14
N LEU A 11 30.90 -11.99 -30.26
CA LEU A 11 30.66 -12.04 -28.85
C LEU A 11 29.22 -11.58 -28.63
N LEU A 12 28.29 -12.53 -28.61
CA LEU A 12 26.93 -12.29 -28.19
C LEU A 12 27.01 -11.98 -26.71
N CYS A 13 27.14 -10.69 -26.38
CA CYS A 13 26.89 -10.22 -25.04
C CYS A 13 25.40 -10.47 -24.74
N PHE A 14 25.13 -11.66 -24.24
CA PHE A 14 23.88 -11.92 -23.52
C PHE A 14 23.96 -11.08 -22.25
N SER A 15 23.41 -9.88 -22.35
CA SER A 15 23.11 -9.11 -21.15
C SER A 15 22.06 -9.92 -20.38
N TYR A 16 22.54 -10.75 -19.49
CA TYR A 16 21.67 -11.30 -18.44
C TYR A 16 21.25 -10.11 -17.59
N THR A 17 20.13 -9.49 -17.96
CA THR A 17 19.42 -8.66 -17.03
C THR A 17 18.96 -9.61 -15.94
N ASN A 18 19.72 -9.65 -14.85
CA ASN A 18 19.25 -10.24 -13.62
C ASN A 18 18.05 -9.40 -13.16
N GLY A 19 16.90 -9.68 -13.76
CA GLY A 19 15.64 -9.14 -13.28
C GLY A 19 15.37 -9.76 -11.93
N PHE A 20 15.75 -9.05 -10.86
CA PHE A 20 15.32 -9.45 -9.54
C PHE A 20 13.81 -9.39 -9.52
N SER A 21 13.19 -10.57 -9.36
CA SER A 21 11.77 -10.68 -9.12
C SER A 21 11.49 -10.12 -7.73
N GLN A 22 10.78 -9.00 -7.63
CA GLN A 22 10.45 -8.34 -6.37
C GLN A 22 8.97 -7.99 -6.32
N ALA A 23 8.38 -8.11 -5.14
CA ALA A 23 7.07 -7.57 -4.87
C ALA A 23 7.17 -6.04 -4.81
N GLU A 24 6.15 -5.37 -5.31
CA GLU A 24 6.05 -3.91 -5.26
C GLU A 24 4.61 -3.53 -4.90
N ILE A 25 4.46 -2.63 -3.95
CA ILE A 25 3.16 -2.17 -3.50
C ILE A 25 2.90 -0.76 -4.01
N THR A 26 1.79 -0.59 -4.72
CA THR A 26 1.36 0.71 -5.23
C THR A 26 -0.04 0.99 -4.73
N PHE A 27 -0.18 2.02 -3.91
CA PHE A 27 -1.48 2.48 -3.42
C PHE A 27 -2.14 3.42 -4.43
N GLU A 28 -3.43 3.28 -4.62
CA GLU A 28 -4.24 4.21 -5.41
C GLU A 28 -4.20 5.62 -4.80
N SER A 29 -4.26 5.69 -3.47
CA SER A 29 -4.03 6.92 -2.69
C SER A 29 -3.46 6.55 -1.33
N GLU A 30 -2.49 7.30 -0.86
CA GLU A 30 -1.90 7.15 0.47
C GLU A 30 -2.61 8.00 1.53
N VAL A 31 -3.61 8.76 1.12
CA VAL A 31 -4.40 9.61 1.99
C VAL A 31 -5.89 9.34 1.77
N VAL A 32 -6.61 9.09 2.85
CA VAL A 32 -8.08 9.05 2.85
C VAL A 32 -8.60 10.24 3.65
N ASP A 33 -9.42 11.04 3.00
CA ASP A 33 -10.09 12.17 3.62
C ASP A 33 -11.54 11.80 3.95
N TYR A 34 -11.85 11.73 5.25
CA TYR A 34 -13.21 11.49 5.72
C TYR A 34 -14.14 12.68 5.47
N GLY A 35 -13.56 13.86 5.17
CA GLY A 35 -14.34 15.09 5.15
C GLY A 35 -14.86 15.45 6.53
N THR A 36 -16.05 16.02 6.58
CA THR A 36 -16.75 16.29 7.82
C THR A 36 -17.83 15.24 8.03
N ILE A 37 -17.72 14.48 9.09
CA ILE A 37 -18.68 13.44 9.48
C ILE A 37 -19.21 13.71 10.89
N GLU A 38 -20.30 13.07 11.24
CA GLU A 38 -20.93 13.19 12.54
C GLU A 38 -20.50 12.07 13.49
N LYS A 39 -20.51 12.37 14.76
CA LYS A 39 -20.27 11.37 15.82
C LYS A 39 -21.19 10.17 15.64
N GLY A 40 -20.61 8.97 15.65
CA GLY A 40 -21.33 7.73 15.46
C GLY A 40 -21.50 7.30 14.00
N ASP A 41 -21.06 8.10 13.04
CA ASP A 41 -21.06 7.71 11.63
C ASP A 41 -20.13 6.52 11.37
N ASP A 42 -20.31 5.88 10.21
CA ASP A 42 -19.44 4.79 9.78
C ASP A 42 -18.01 5.30 9.56
N GLY A 43 -17.10 4.80 10.37
CA GLY A 43 -15.68 5.14 10.32
C GLY A 43 -14.82 4.21 9.47
N VAL A 44 -15.44 3.26 8.77
CA VAL A 44 -14.70 2.32 7.92
C VAL A 44 -14.34 2.96 6.59
N ARG A 45 -13.06 2.86 6.23
CA ARG A 45 -12.52 3.29 4.93
C ARG A 45 -11.51 2.26 4.45
N GLU A 46 -11.23 2.29 3.15
CA GLU A 46 -10.33 1.33 2.51
C GLU A 46 -9.22 2.06 1.77
N PHE A 47 -8.00 1.53 1.88
CA PHE A 47 -6.88 1.87 1.03
C PHE A 47 -6.69 0.77 0.00
N LYS A 48 -6.93 1.08 -1.26
CA LYS A 48 -6.71 0.14 -2.37
C LYS A 48 -5.25 0.15 -2.78
N PHE A 49 -4.71 -1.03 -3.01
CA PHE A 49 -3.36 -1.19 -3.50
C PHE A 49 -3.27 -2.35 -4.50
N THR A 50 -2.26 -2.32 -5.32
CA THR A 50 -1.96 -3.35 -6.30
C THR A 50 -0.52 -3.83 -6.10
N ASN A 51 -0.30 -5.14 -6.22
CA ASN A 51 1.04 -5.65 -6.36
C ASN A 51 1.51 -5.38 -7.79
N THR A 52 2.31 -4.35 -7.96
CA THR A 52 2.86 -3.93 -9.25
C THR A 52 4.21 -4.58 -9.56
N GLY A 53 4.67 -5.44 -8.67
CA GLY A 53 5.90 -6.20 -8.84
C GLY A 53 5.72 -7.50 -9.61
N SER A 54 6.71 -8.35 -9.55
CA SER A 54 6.78 -9.63 -10.26
C SER A 54 6.84 -10.85 -9.32
N SER A 55 6.83 -10.62 -8.01
CA SER A 55 6.79 -11.66 -6.98
C SER A 55 5.58 -11.48 -6.07
N PRO A 56 5.13 -12.53 -5.37
CA PRO A 56 4.04 -12.42 -4.40
C PRO A 56 4.34 -11.38 -3.32
N LEU A 57 3.35 -10.56 -3.00
CA LEU A 57 3.41 -9.55 -1.96
C LEU A 57 2.80 -10.08 -0.66
N TYR A 58 3.51 -9.90 0.43
CA TYR A 58 3.04 -10.24 1.78
C TYR A 58 3.01 -8.99 2.64
N ILE A 59 1.84 -8.66 3.15
CA ILE A 59 1.68 -7.61 4.16
C ILE A 59 1.98 -8.24 5.52
N THR A 60 3.11 -7.87 6.12
CA THR A 60 3.57 -8.47 7.37
C THR A 60 2.96 -7.82 8.59
N GLN A 61 2.72 -6.51 8.53
CA GLN A 61 2.17 -5.76 9.64
C GLN A 61 1.48 -4.48 9.17
N VAL A 62 0.40 -4.13 9.84
CA VAL A 62 -0.27 -2.83 9.69
C VAL A 62 -0.49 -2.26 11.08
N ARG A 63 0.04 -1.08 11.33
CA ARG A 63 -0.06 -0.38 12.62
C ARG A 63 -0.70 0.97 12.49
N SER A 64 -1.51 1.34 13.47
CA SER A 64 -2.02 2.69 13.62
C SER A 64 -1.22 3.47 14.67
N SER A 65 -1.14 4.78 14.50
CA SER A 65 -0.53 5.70 15.47
C SER A 65 -1.31 5.83 16.78
N CYS A 66 -2.57 5.34 16.83
CA CYS A 66 -3.34 5.26 18.08
C CYS A 66 -4.32 4.09 18.06
N GLY A 67 -4.79 3.66 19.24
CA GLY A 67 -5.80 2.63 19.40
C GLY A 67 -7.22 3.04 18.95
N CYS A 68 -7.41 4.29 18.55
CA CYS A 68 -8.68 4.80 18.00
C CYS A 68 -8.91 4.42 16.54
N THR A 69 -7.91 3.81 15.91
CA THR A 69 -7.96 3.36 14.53
C THR A 69 -7.54 1.89 14.50
N ILE A 70 -8.40 1.05 13.97
CA ILE A 70 -8.16 -0.40 13.87
C ILE A 70 -7.95 -0.76 12.40
N PRO A 71 -6.72 -1.08 11.99
CA PRO A 71 -6.44 -1.55 10.65
C PRO A 71 -6.67 -3.05 10.52
N LYS A 72 -7.11 -3.47 9.34
CA LYS A 72 -7.25 -4.87 8.96
C LYS A 72 -6.49 -5.12 7.67
N LYS A 73 -5.55 -6.05 7.72
CA LYS A 73 -4.72 -6.41 6.57
C LYS A 73 -5.20 -7.69 5.89
N PRO A 74 -4.91 -7.87 4.59
CA PRO A 74 -5.04 -9.17 3.95
C PRO A 74 -4.15 -10.21 4.64
N THR A 75 -4.66 -11.44 4.76
CA THR A 75 -3.95 -12.56 5.40
C THR A 75 -3.18 -13.41 4.40
N ASP A 76 -3.64 -13.42 3.15
CA ASP A 76 -3.04 -14.20 2.08
C ASP A 76 -2.03 -13.38 1.28
N SER A 77 -1.15 -14.08 0.54
CA SER A 77 -0.25 -13.44 -0.41
C SER A 77 -1.04 -12.81 -1.56
N ILE A 78 -0.56 -11.67 -2.03
CA ILE A 78 -1.14 -10.95 -3.16
C ILE A 78 -0.25 -11.19 -4.38
N MET A 79 -0.78 -11.89 -5.37
CA MET A 79 -0.05 -12.22 -6.58
C MET A 79 0.21 -10.97 -7.45
N PRO A 80 1.23 -10.98 -8.32
CA PRO A 80 1.49 -9.88 -9.22
C PRO A 80 0.25 -9.48 -10.03
N GLY A 81 -0.04 -8.18 -10.08
CA GLY A 81 -1.18 -7.62 -10.80
C GLY A 81 -2.51 -7.67 -10.06
N VAL A 82 -2.56 -8.28 -8.88
CA VAL A 82 -3.78 -8.38 -8.08
C VAL A 82 -3.95 -7.14 -7.21
N GLU A 83 -5.19 -6.64 -7.15
CA GLU A 83 -5.60 -5.54 -6.30
C GLU A 83 -6.23 -6.08 -5.02
N GLU A 84 -5.87 -5.47 -3.90
CA GLU A 84 -6.41 -5.75 -2.58
C GLU A 84 -6.66 -4.45 -1.81
N VAL A 85 -7.23 -4.57 -0.62
CA VAL A 85 -7.52 -3.42 0.23
C VAL A 85 -6.98 -3.61 1.64
N ILE A 86 -6.56 -2.51 2.24
CA ILE A 86 -6.34 -2.41 3.69
C ILE A 86 -7.50 -1.62 4.25
N GLU A 87 -8.30 -2.26 5.08
CA GLU A 87 -9.44 -1.65 5.74
C GLU A 87 -8.98 -0.97 7.03
N VAL A 88 -9.45 0.25 7.26
CA VAL A 88 -9.23 0.97 8.50
C VAL A 88 -10.56 1.41 9.08
N LYS A 89 -10.71 1.27 10.39
CA LYS A 89 -11.89 1.70 11.12
C LYS A 89 -11.51 2.73 12.18
N TYR A 90 -11.97 3.95 11.99
CA TYR A 90 -11.76 5.04 12.94
C TYR A 90 -12.91 5.09 13.94
N ASP A 91 -12.59 5.34 15.21
CA ASP A 91 -13.59 5.52 16.25
C ASP A 91 -14.26 6.91 16.15
N THR A 92 -15.39 6.96 15.48
CA THR A 92 -16.16 8.18 15.24
C THR A 92 -16.89 8.73 16.46
N ASN A 93 -16.80 8.06 17.61
CA ASN A 93 -17.27 8.62 18.89
C ASN A 93 -16.33 9.70 19.40
N ARG A 94 -15.14 9.82 18.79
CA ARG A 94 -14.16 10.86 19.13
C ARG A 94 -14.41 12.09 18.27
N VAL A 95 -15.01 13.11 18.88
CA VAL A 95 -15.25 14.41 18.22
C VAL A 95 -13.95 15.18 18.10
N GLY A 96 -13.75 15.81 16.97
CA GLY A 96 -12.58 16.64 16.67
C GLY A 96 -11.88 16.24 15.38
N PRO A 97 -10.69 16.78 15.12
CA PRO A 97 -9.96 16.50 13.89
C PRO A 97 -9.47 15.05 13.86
N ILE A 98 -9.57 14.42 12.68
CA ILE A 98 -8.98 13.12 12.38
C ILE A 98 -7.61 13.39 11.75
N ARG A 99 -6.57 12.85 12.37
CA ARG A 99 -5.21 12.94 11.82
C ARG A 99 -4.40 11.77 12.37
N LYS A 100 -4.43 10.65 11.65
CA LYS A 100 -3.75 9.43 12.06
C LYS A 100 -2.91 8.87 10.93
N THR A 101 -1.84 8.19 11.30
CA THR A 101 -0.94 7.51 10.38
C THR A 101 -1.09 6.01 10.54
N ILE A 102 -1.21 5.32 9.42
CA ILE A 102 -1.23 3.86 9.33
C ILE A 102 0.08 3.43 8.68
N THR A 103 0.88 2.67 9.37
CA THR A 103 2.16 2.17 8.85
C THR A 103 1.98 0.75 8.34
N VAL A 104 2.25 0.56 7.06
CA VAL A 104 2.16 -0.73 6.37
C VAL A 104 3.55 -1.28 6.14
N SER A 105 3.82 -2.47 6.66
CA SER A 105 5.06 -3.20 6.44
C SER A 105 4.83 -4.41 5.55
N SER A 106 5.73 -4.65 4.61
CA SER A 106 5.62 -5.73 3.64
C SER A 106 6.99 -6.20 3.16
N ASN A 107 7.00 -7.24 2.33
CA ASN A 107 8.20 -7.71 1.62
C ASN A 107 8.46 -6.96 0.32
N ALA A 108 7.76 -5.86 0.06
CA ALA A 108 7.93 -5.07 -1.16
C ALA A 108 9.29 -4.35 -1.21
N VAL A 109 9.64 -3.85 -2.39
CA VAL A 109 10.83 -3.00 -2.62
C VAL A 109 10.85 -1.81 -1.66
N THR A 110 9.69 -1.19 -1.45
CA THR A 110 9.48 -0.21 -0.39
C THR A 110 8.85 -0.93 0.80
N PRO A 111 9.65 -1.35 1.81
CA PRO A 111 9.15 -2.25 2.85
C PRO A 111 8.21 -1.59 3.85
N VAL A 112 8.22 -0.27 3.94
CA VAL A 112 7.38 0.50 4.86
C VAL A 112 6.72 1.65 4.11
N VAL A 113 5.39 1.71 4.18
CA VAL A 113 4.59 2.80 3.59
C VAL A 113 3.73 3.42 4.69
N ALA A 114 3.75 4.73 4.79
CA ALA A 114 2.91 5.49 5.72
C ALA A 114 1.65 5.98 4.99
N LEU A 115 0.50 5.53 5.43
CA LEU A 115 -0.81 5.98 4.97
C LEU A 115 -1.37 6.98 5.98
N GLN A 116 -2.19 7.90 5.51
CA GLN A 116 -2.81 8.90 6.39
C GLN A 116 -4.32 8.92 6.23
N ILE A 117 -4.99 9.08 7.36
CA ILE A 117 -6.41 9.43 7.40
C ILE A 117 -6.55 10.84 7.99
N LYS A 118 -7.46 11.60 7.43
CA LYS A 118 -7.76 12.96 7.87
C LYS A 118 -9.24 13.28 7.75
N GLY A 119 -9.67 14.31 8.41
CA GLY A 119 -11.06 14.76 8.39
C GLY A 119 -11.45 15.40 9.72
N THR A 120 -12.73 15.51 9.96
CA THR A 120 -13.29 16.07 11.19
C THR A 120 -14.56 15.33 11.58
N VAL A 121 -14.65 14.96 12.85
CA VAL A 121 -15.90 14.44 13.46
C VAL A 121 -16.55 15.58 14.24
N GLU A 122 -17.80 15.85 13.92
CA GLU A 122 -18.61 16.88 14.58
C GLU A 122 -19.65 16.25 15.50
N GLU A 123 -20.01 16.97 16.54
CA GLU A 123 -21.21 16.65 17.33
C GLU A 123 -22.44 16.89 16.45
N PRO A 124 -23.43 15.97 16.43
CA PRO A 124 -24.70 16.24 15.78
C PRO A 124 -25.37 17.46 16.43
N GLU A 125 -25.97 18.31 15.61
CA GLU A 125 -26.79 19.39 16.15
C GLU A 125 -27.98 18.81 16.91
N GLU A 126 -28.11 19.17 18.17
CA GLU A 126 -29.32 18.85 18.93
C GLU A 126 -30.44 19.75 18.41
N GLU A 127 -31.43 19.14 17.76
CA GLU A 127 -32.69 19.84 17.48
C GLU A 127 -33.46 19.97 18.79
N GLU A 128 -33.63 21.20 19.24
CA GLU A 128 -34.54 21.52 20.33
C GLU A 128 -36.01 21.45 19.85
#